data_77ff0acbd6174c6b6ce4efca96507586
#
_entry.id   77ff0acbd6174c6b6ce4efca96507586
#
_cell.length_a   1.000
_cell.length_b   1.000
_cell.length_c   1.000
_cell.angle_alpha   90.00
_cell.angle_beta   90.00
_cell.angle_gamma   90.00
#
_symmetry.space_group_name_H-M   'P 1'
#
loop_
_entity.id
_entity.type
_entity.pdbx_description
1 polymer ?
#
loop_
_entity_poly.entity_id
_entity_poly.type
_entity_poly.pdbx_seq_one_letter_code
_entity_poly.pdbx_strand_id
1 'polypeptide(L)'
;LHCNGALDPKAHGLEVWTTPGQTDADPLAESILCFMSTIFPNAKIRADLSDGDRDKEGNLSVLRNTRMPAVLVEMGFITNPEEEKKFRDPEYCDEMASAICQGIEIYARDKLNR
;
A
#
# COMPACT_ATOMS: atom_id res chain seq x y z
N LEU A 1 1.55 3.85 -7.71
CA LEU A 1 2.48 4.03 -6.58
C LEU A 1 2.64 5.52 -6.33
N HIS A 2 2.60 5.91 -5.06
CA HIS A 2 2.65 7.31 -4.65
C HIS A 2 3.56 7.52 -3.44
N CYS A 3 4.09 8.73 -3.33
CA CYS A 3 4.69 9.24 -2.11
C CYS A 3 3.67 10.18 -1.47
N ASN A 4 3.27 9.88 -0.25
CA ASN A 4 2.23 10.60 0.48
C ASN A 4 2.70 12.00 0.93
N GLY A 5 1.76 12.84 1.31
CA GLY A 5 2.05 14.17 1.83
C GLY A 5 1.05 14.60 2.89
N ALA A 6 1.52 15.42 3.82
CA ALA A 6 0.68 16.00 4.87
C ALA A 6 1.24 17.37 5.28
N LEU A 7 0.40 18.20 5.88
CA LEU A 7 0.83 19.48 6.46
C LEU A 7 1.75 19.29 7.67
N ASP A 8 1.49 18.24 8.47
CA ASP A 8 2.34 17.90 9.61
C ASP A 8 3.55 17.09 9.12
N PRO A 9 4.78 17.58 9.26
CA PRO A 9 5.98 16.86 8.84
C PRO A 9 6.28 15.62 9.68
N LYS A 10 5.57 15.40 10.79
CA LYS A 10 5.67 14.18 11.62
C LYS A 10 4.82 13.02 11.08
N ALA A 11 3.87 13.30 10.19
CA ALA A 11 3.08 12.25 9.56
C ALA A 11 4.00 11.29 8.81
N HIS A 12 3.82 9.98 9.01
CA HIS A 12 4.68 8.94 8.45
C HIS A 12 3.95 7.61 8.35
N GLY A 13 4.50 6.70 7.58
CA GLY A 13 4.03 5.33 7.46
C GLY A 13 3.57 4.95 6.07
N LEU A 14 3.18 3.70 5.93
CA LEU A 14 2.77 3.05 4.70
C LEU A 14 1.26 2.85 4.71
N GLU A 15 0.62 3.02 3.57
CA GLU A 15 -0.82 2.77 3.44
C GLU A 15 -1.16 2.27 2.05
N VAL A 16 -2.24 1.50 1.95
CA VAL A 16 -2.79 1.02 0.68
C VAL A 16 -4.27 1.37 0.65
N TRP A 17 -4.71 1.92 -0.46
CA TRP A 17 -6.08 2.40 -0.67
C TRP A 17 -6.81 1.53 -1.68
N THR A 18 -8.09 1.27 -1.41
CA THR A 18 -9.05 0.62 -2.32
C THR A 18 -10.29 1.50 -2.51
N THR A 19 -11.18 1.10 -3.42
CA THR A 19 -12.51 1.72 -3.51
C THR A 19 -13.37 1.32 -2.31
N PRO A 20 -14.38 2.17 -1.94
CA PRO A 20 -15.25 1.86 -0.80
C PRO A 20 -16.00 0.54 -0.94
N GLY A 21 -16.19 -0.14 0.18
CA GLY A 21 -16.88 -1.43 0.26
C GLY A 21 -15.96 -2.62 0.10
N GLN A 22 -16.51 -3.82 0.23
CA GLN A 22 -15.75 -5.05 0.04
C GLN A 22 -15.64 -5.35 -1.45
N THR A 23 -14.42 -5.31 -1.97
CA THR A 23 -14.14 -5.49 -3.39
C THR A 23 -13.06 -6.54 -3.63
N ASP A 24 -12.87 -6.93 -4.90
CA ASP A 24 -11.77 -7.84 -5.29
C ASP A 24 -10.38 -7.22 -5.07
N ALA A 25 -10.31 -5.91 -4.85
CA ALA A 25 -9.05 -5.22 -4.56
C ALA A 25 -8.61 -5.38 -3.10
N ASP A 26 -9.53 -5.67 -2.17
CA ASP A 26 -9.20 -5.78 -0.75
C ASP A 26 -8.21 -6.93 -0.47
N PRO A 27 -8.38 -8.15 -1.02
CA PRO A 27 -7.36 -9.20 -0.87
C PRO A 27 -6.00 -8.82 -1.49
N LEU A 28 -5.99 -8.05 -2.59
CA LEU A 28 -4.74 -7.55 -3.18
C LEU A 28 -4.05 -6.57 -2.24
N ALA A 29 -4.80 -5.62 -1.68
CA ALA A 29 -4.28 -4.65 -0.72
C ALA A 29 -3.71 -5.35 0.52
N GLU A 30 -4.44 -6.31 1.07
CA GLU A 30 -4.00 -7.07 2.25
C GLU A 30 -2.74 -7.89 1.98
N SER A 31 -2.64 -8.50 0.80
CA SER A 31 -1.46 -9.25 0.38
C SER A 31 -0.22 -8.35 0.31
N ILE A 32 -0.35 -7.16 -0.28
CA ILE A 32 0.74 -6.18 -0.37
C ILE A 32 1.12 -5.70 1.04
N LEU A 33 0.16 -5.35 1.88
CA LEU A 33 0.40 -4.90 3.26
C LEU A 33 1.12 -5.97 4.08
N CYS A 34 0.80 -7.23 3.88
CA CYS A 34 1.45 -8.36 4.53
C CYS A 34 2.96 -8.38 4.22
N PHE A 35 3.34 -8.29 2.94
CA PHE A 35 4.75 -8.26 2.55
C PHE A 35 5.46 -6.99 2.99
N MET A 36 4.78 -5.83 2.93
CA MET A 36 5.34 -4.58 3.45
C MET A 36 5.64 -4.70 4.95
N SER A 37 4.75 -5.28 5.73
CA SER A 37 4.95 -5.50 7.16
C SER A 37 6.09 -6.47 7.45
N THR A 38 6.30 -7.45 6.59
CA THR A 38 7.37 -8.46 6.74
C THR A 38 8.74 -7.86 6.39
N ILE A 39 8.82 -7.12 5.28
CA ILE A 39 10.08 -6.54 4.80
C ILE A 39 10.47 -5.30 5.63
N PHE A 40 9.47 -4.54 6.07
CA PHE A 40 9.68 -3.35 6.91
C PHE A 40 9.01 -3.52 8.27
N PRO A 41 9.55 -4.40 9.16
CA PRO A 41 8.86 -4.73 10.43
C PRO A 41 8.75 -3.55 11.39
N ASN A 42 9.58 -2.53 11.24
CA ASN A 42 9.56 -1.33 12.09
C ASN A 42 8.75 -0.17 11.47
N ALA A 43 8.26 -0.32 10.24
CA ALA A 43 7.46 0.70 9.60
C ALA A 43 6.04 0.72 10.18
N LYS A 44 5.49 1.93 10.34
CA LYS A 44 4.09 2.10 10.71
C LYS A 44 3.20 1.76 9.50
N ILE A 45 2.24 0.87 9.70
CA ILE A 45 1.16 0.64 8.74
C ILE A 45 -0.02 1.50 9.19
N ARG A 46 -0.44 2.42 8.33
CA ARG A 46 -1.57 3.33 8.58
C ARG A 46 -2.85 2.62 8.13
N ALA A 47 -3.35 1.75 9.00
CA ALA A 47 -4.51 0.91 8.70
C ALA A 47 -5.81 1.58 9.13
N ASP A 48 -6.88 1.28 8.38
CA ASP A 48 -8.25 1.54 8.79
C ASP A 48 -8.94 0.20 9.04
N LEU A 49 -9.18 -0.13 10.30
CA LEU A 49 -9.76 -1.43 10.70
C LEU A 49 -11.28 -1.36 10.92
N SER A 50 -11.92 -0.25 10.50
CA SER A 50 -13.35 -0.03 10.75
C SER A 50 -14.25 -1.07 10.08
N ASP A 51 -13.81 -1.66 8.97
CA ASP A 51 -14.54 -2.69 8.21
C ASP A 51 -13.90 -4.09 8.29
N GLY A 52 -12.88 -4.26 9.12
CA GLY A 52 -12.26 -5.55 9.43
C GLY A 52 -11.00 -5.89 8.63
N ASP A 53 -10.54 -5.03 7.72
CA ASP A 53 -9.28 -5.18 7.00
C ASP A 53 -8.38 -3.95 7.17
N ARG A 54 -7.16 -3.98 6.62
CA ARG A 54 -6.15 -2.95 6.88
C ARG A 54 -6.07 -1.87 5.81
N ASP A 55 -6.68 -2.07 4.66
CA ASP A 55 -6.65 -1.07 3.61
C ASP A 55 -7.51 0.14 3.98
N LYS A 56 -7.17 1.28 3.41
CA LYS A 56 -7.98 2.49 3.49
C LYS A 56 -8.90 2.56 2.28
N GLU A 57 -10.07 3.14 2.46
CA GLU A 57 -11.04 3.28 1.40
C GLU A 57 -11.23 4.72 1.00
N GLY A 58 -11.28 4.95 -0.31
CA GLY A 58 -11.50 6.28 -0.86
C GLY A 58 -12.01 6.25 -2.30
N ASN A 59 -12.81 7.27 -2.64
CA ASN A 59 -13.34 7.42 -3.98
C ASN A 59 -12.30 8.07 -4.90
N LEU A 60 -11.22 7.32 -5.18
CA LEU A 60 -10.10 7.80 -5.98
C LEU A 60 -10.29 7.45 -7.47
N SER A 61 -10.05 8.41 -8.34
CA SER A 61 -10.32 8.27 -9.77
C SER A 61 -9.59 7.09 -10.40
N VAL A 62 -8.30 6.89 -10.07
CA VAL A 62 -7.49 5.79 -10.62
C VAL A 62 -8.04 4.42 -10.21
N LEU A 63 -8.68 4.32 -9.03
CA LEU A 63 -9.28 3.08 -8.55
C LEU A 63 -10.67 2.88 -9.12
N ARG A 64 -11.48 3.96 -9.15
CA ARG A 64 -12.87 3.92 -9.61
C ARG A 64 -13.00 3.65 -11.10
N ASN A 65 -12.09 4.18 -11.91
CA ASN A 65 -12.19 4.18 -13.38
C ASN A 65 -11.38 3.06 -14.05
N THR A 66 -10.97 2.04 -13.30
CA THR A 66 -10.31 0.85 -13.82
C THR A 66 -11.26 -0.35 -13.82
N ARG A 67 -11.01 -1.32 -14.72
CA ARG A 67 -11.84 -2.53 -14.84
C ARG A 67 -11.31 -3.71 -14.05
N MET A 68 -9.99 -3.71 -13.75
CA MET A 68 -9.36 -4.75 -12.96
C MET A 68 -9.29 -4.30 -11.48
N PRO A 69 -9.09 -5.23 -10.54
CA PRO A 69 -8.75 -4.87 -9.18
C PRO A 69 -7.56 -3.92 -9.14
N ALA A 70 -7.70 -2.81 -8.43
CA ALA A 70 -6.70 -1.75 -8.41
C ALA A 70 -6.50 -1.23 -6.99
N VAL A 71 -5.25 -0.94 -6.65
CA VAL A 71 -4.88 -0.37 -5.36
C VAL A 71 -3.96 0.82 -5.58
N LEU A 72 -3.98 1.76 -4.63
CA LEU A 72 -3.04 2.88 -4.59
C LEU A 72 -2.14 2.67 -3.37
N VAL A 73 -0.85 2.51 -3.62
CA VAL A 73 0.15 2.27 -2.57
C VAL A 73 0.87 3.59 -2.25
N GLU A 74 0.78 4.00 -1.00
CA GLU A 74 1.55 5.13 -0.46
C GLU A 74 2.78 4.58 0.26
N MET A 75 3.95 4.83 -0.31
CA MET A 75 5.22 4.21 0.10
C MET A 75 5.93 4.96 1.22
N GLY A 76 5.25 5.89 1.85
CA GLY A 76 5.76 6.80 2.88
C GLY A 76 5.43 8.24 2.54
N PHE A 77 5.75 9.16 3.44
CA PHE A 77 5.45 10.60 3.29
C PHE A 77 6.67 11.37 2.82
N ILE A 78 6.56 12.01 1.66
CA ILE A 78 7.63 12.87 1.14
C ILE A 78 7.81 14.12 2.03
N THR A 79 6.77 14.50 2.77
CA THR A 79 6.80 15.61 3.72
C THR A 79 7.48 15.28 5.05
N ASN A 80 7.76 14.01 5.32
CA ASN A 80 8.52 13.57 6.49
C ASN A 80 10.01 13.46 6.11
N PRO A 81 10.91 14.19 6.78
CA PRO A 81 12.33 14.22 6.39
C PRO A 81 13.03 12.85 6.41
N GLU A 82 12.67 11.98 7.36
CA GLU A 82 13.27 10.65 7.46
C GLU A 82 12.77 9.72 6.34
N GLU A 83 11.48 9.79 6.03
CA GLU A 83 10.91 8.98 4.94
C GLU A 83 11.32 9.49 3.57
N GLU A 84 11.46 10.80 3.40
CA GLU A 84 11.94 11.40 2.15
C GLU A 84 13.35 10.91 1.80
N LYS A 85 14.24 10.74 2.78
CA LYS A 85 15.57 10.17 2.57
C LYS A 85 15.49 8.73 2.04
N LYS A 86 14.54 7.94 2.50
CA LYS A 86 14.37 6.56 2.03
C LYS A 86 14.05 6.49 0.55
N PHE A 87 13.29 7.44 0.00
CA PHE A 87 12.96 7.47 -1.43
C PHE A 87 14.18 7.70 -2.32
N ARG A 88 15.27 8.22 -1.77
CA ARG A 88 16.56 8.39 -2.48
C ARG A 88 17.49 7.21 -2.32
N ASP A 89 17.15 6.26 -1.49
CA ASP A 89 17.93 5.05 -1.24
C ASP A 89 17.49 3.94 -2.19
N PRO A 90 18.36 3.52 -3.14
CA PRO A 90 18.00 2.45 -4.08
C PRO A 90 17.65 1.13 -3.41
N GLU A 91 18.29 0.80 -2.29
CA GLU A 91 17.99 -0.42 -1.53
C GLU A 91 16.56 -0.40 -0.99
N TYR A 92 16.14 0.73 -0.41
CA TYR A 92 14.76 0.88 0.05
C TYR A 92 13.76 0.75 -1.11
N CYS A 93 14.05 1.38 -2.24
CA CYS A 93 13.18 1.31 -3.42
C CYS A 93 13.05 -0.12 -3.95
N ASP A 94 14.15 -0.86 -3.99
CA ASP A 94 14.17 -2.26 -4.42
C ASP A 94 13.40 -3.16 -3.45
N GLU A 95 13.55 -2.97 -2.15
CA GLU A 95 12.81 -3.70 -1.12
C GLU A 95 11.31 -3.41 -1.20
N MET A 96 10.92 -2.15 -1.42
CA MET A 96 9.52 -1.75 -1.59
C MET A 96 8.94 -2.39 -2.86
N ALA A 97 9.64 -2.34 -3.97
CA ALA A 97 9.21 -2.97 -5.21
C ALA A 97 9.05 -4.48 -5.02
N SER A 98 9.96 -5.12 -4.31
CA SER A 98 9.89 -6.56 -3.99
C SER A 98 8.65 -6.89 -3.16
N ALA A 99 8.34 -6.10 -2.14
CA ALA A 99 7.15 -6.29 -1.31
C ALA A 99 5.86 -6.22 -2.14
N ILE A 100 5.76 -5.20 -3.00
CA ILE A 100 4.59 -5.00 -3.86
C ILE A 100 4.46 -6.15 -4.86
N CYS A 101 5.55 -6.54 -5.52
CA CYS A 101 5.56 -7.65 -6.48
C CYS A 101 5.13 -8.97 -5.84
N GLN A 102 5.69 -9.30 -4.67
CA GLN A 102 5.33 -10.52 -3.95
C GLN A 102 3.85 -10.53 -3.57
N GLY A 103 3.33 -9.40 -3.12
CA GLY A 103 1.91 -9.24 -2.81
C GLY A 103 1.02 -9.50 -4.03
N ILE A 104 1.38 -8.95 -5.18
CA ILE A 104 0.66 -9.16 -6.45
C ILE A 104 0.74 -10.64 -6.88
N GLU A 105 1.92 -11.26 -6.79
CA GLU A 105 2.10 -12.65 -7.18
C GLU A 105 1.25 -13.61 -6.36
N ILE A 106 1.21 -13.43 -5.04
CA ILE A 106 0.38 -14.26 -4.16
C ILE A 106 -1.10 -14.07 -4.50
N TYR A 107 -1.54 -12.81 -4.64
CA TYR A 107 -2.92 -12.52 -5.03
C TYR A 107 -3.28 -13.17 -6.37
N ALA A 108 -2.44 -13.03 -7.39
CA ALA A 108 -2.69 -13.60 -8.72
C ALA A 108 -2.75 -15.14 -8.66
N ARG A 109 -1.85 -15.76 -7.91
CA ARG A 109 -1.83 -17.22 -7.73
C ARG A 109 -3.12 -17.71 -7.07
N ASP A 110 -3.57 -17.02 -6.03
CA ASP A 110 -4.82 -17.37 -5.35
C ASP A 110 -6.03 -17.24 -6.26
N LYS A 111 -6.06 -16.23 -7.10
CA LYS A 111 -7.14 -16.04 -8.08
C LYS A 111 -7.15 -17.13 -9.15
N LEU A 112 -5.98 -17.54 -9.64
CA LEU A 112 -5.87 -18.59 -10.66
C LEU A 112 -6.24 -19.99 -10.13
N ASN A 113 -6.11 -20.22 -8.83
CA ASN A 113 -6.40 -21.50 -8.19
C ASN A 113 -7.84 -21.64 -7.67
N ARG A 114 -8.67 -20.63 -7.92
CA ARG A 114 -10.10 -20.65 -7.51
C ARG A 114 -11.02 -21.28 -8.59
#